data_addcd77135c9a55a7c840f02d177feff
#
_entry.id   addcd77135c9a55a7c840f02d177feff
#
_cell.length_a   1.000
_cell.length_b   1.000
_cell.length_c   1.000
_cell.angle_alpha   90.00
_cell.angle_beta   90.00
_cell.angle_gamma   90.00
#
_symmetry.space_group_name_H-M   'P 1'
#
loop_
_entity.id
_entity.type
_entity.pdbx_description
1 polymer ?
#
loop_
_entity_poly.entity_id
_entity_poly.type
_entity_poly.pdbx_seq_one_letter_code
_entity_poly.pdbx_strand_id
1 'polypeptide(L)'
;MFICNHCPYVQSIISNLVSDVNLLKKDYQVNTVAIMPNDVNKYPEDSFENMINFAKKNKFTFPYLIDSNQEVAKEYGAVCTPDLFGFNADLKLRYRGRFNNAKKEKVQNYEIGSSDLFQAMKFIAKTSNPPIDQKSSIGCSIKWSNSTG
;
A
#
# COMPACT_ATOMS: atom_id res chain seq x y z
N MET A 1 -3.93 1.66 -0.09
CA MET A 1 -2.54 1.43 0.35
C MET A 1 -1.90 2.76 0.67
N PHE A 2 -1.25 2.85 1.80
CA PHE A 2 -0.39 4.00 2.11
C PHE A 2 1.04 3.63 1.76
N ILE A 3 1.60 4.33 0.78
CA ILE A 3 2.97 4.11 0.30
C ILE A 3 3.66 5.45 0.05
N CYS A 4 4.98 5.44 -0.06
CA CYS A 4 5.75 6.61 -0.46
C CYS A 4 6.84 6.21 -1.45
N ASN A 5 7.58 7.19 -1.97
CA ASN A 5 8.56 6.93 -3.03
C ASN A 5 9.91 6.47 -2.49
N HIS A 6 10.34 7.00 -1.33
CA HIS A 6 11.71 6.84 -0.86
C HIS A 6 11.90 5.74 0.19
N CYS A 7 10.81 5.13 0.70
CA CYS A 7 10.90 4.12 1.76
C CYS A 7 11.49 2.81 1.21
N PRO A 8 12.58 2.30 1.80
CA PRO A 8 13.16 1.01 1.35
C PRO A 8 12.19 -0.16 1.45
N TYR A 9 11.28 -0.14 2.42
CA TYR A 9 10.26 -1.18 2.58
C TYR A 9 9.24 -1.14 1.45
N VAL A 10 8.94 0.04 0.90
CA VAL A 10 8.09 0.17 -0.29
C VAL A 10 8.86 -0.23 -1.54
N GLN A 11 10.07 0.27 -1.70
CA GLN A 11 10.90 -0.01 -2.88
C GLN A 11 11.16 -1.50 -3.07
N SER A 12 11.32 -2.24 -1.98
CA SER A 12 11.58 -3.69 -2.04
C SER A 12 10.39 -4.50 -2.55
N ILE A 13 9.16 -4.03 -2.36
CA ILE A 13 7.95 -4.79 -2.70
C ILE A 13 7.20 -4.24 -3.91
N ILE A 14 7.49 -3.03 -4.36
CA ILE A 14 6.58 -2.29 -5.26
C ILE A 14 6.32 -3.02 -6.58
N SER A 15 7.32 -3.60 -7.21
CA SER A 15 7.12 -4.33 -8.47
C SER A 15 6.26 -5.59 -8.27
N ASN A 16 6.50 -6.31 -7.19
CA ASN A 16 5.73 -7.50 -6.84
C ASN A 16 4.29 -7.13 -6.45
N LEU A 17 4.14 -6.03 -5.72
CA LEU A 17 2.84 -5.49 -5.34
C LEU A 17 2.02 -5.09 -6.57
N VAL A 18 2.62 -4.40 -7.53
CA VAL A 18 1.95 -4.02 -8.79
C VAL A 18 1.48 -5.26 -9.54
N SER A 19 2.31 -6.29 -9.61
CA SER A 19 1.92 -7.55 -10.26
C SER A 19 0.74 -8.21 -9.56
N ASP A 20 0.75 -8.25 -8.23
CA ASP A 20 -0.33 -8.86 -7.45
C ASP A 20 -1.65 -8.10 -7.58
N VAL A 21 -1.62 -6.76 -7.49
CA VAL A 21 -2.86 -5.97 -7.60
C VAL A 21 -3.43 -6.02 -9.02
N ASN A 22 -2.58 -6.14 -10.04
CA ASN A 22 -3.06 -6.34 -11.41
C ASN A 22 -3.80 -7.67 -11.57
N LEU A 23 -3.28 -8.73 -10.98
CA LEU A 23 -3.93 -10.05 -10.99
C LEU A 23 -5.22 -10.04 -10.16
N LEU A 24 -5.24 -9.36 -9.02
CA LEU A 24 -6.44 -9.18 -8.21
C LEU A 24 -7.55 -8.46 -8.99
N LYS A 25 -7.22 -7.43 -9.75
CA LYS A 25 -8.18 -6.73 -10.59
C LYS A 25 -8.71 -7.63 -11.70
N LYS A 26 -7.83 -8.34 -12.40
CA LYS A 26 -8.19 -9.21 -13.52
C LYS A 26 -9.09 -10.37 -13.08
N ASP A 27 -8.70 -11.08 -12.03
CA ASP A 27 -9.33 -12.35 -11.64
C ASP A 27 -10.44 -12.19 -10.60
N TYR A 28 -10.40 -11.13 -9.79
CA TYR A 28 -11.33 -10.96 -8.65
C TYR A 28 -12.03 -9.61 -8.62
N GLN A 29 -11.81 -8.73 -9.60
CA GLN A 29 -12.36 -7.37 -9.69
C GLN A 29 -12.05 -6.52 -8.43
N VAL A 30 -10.90 -6.72 -7.82
CA VAL A 30 -10.44 -5.92 -6.71
C VAL A 30 -9.71 -4.68 -7.25
N ASN A 31 -10.21 -3.51 -6.91
CA ASN A 31 -9.60 -2.23 -7.30
C ASN A 31 -8.65 -1.74 -6.23
N THR A 32 -7.67 -0.92 -6.63
CA THR A 32 -6.62 -0.43 -5.76
C THR A 32 -6.50 1.09 -5.87
N VAL A 33 -6.26 1.74 -4.74
CA VAL A 33 -5.85 3.15 -4.66
C VAL A 33 -4.63 3.22 -3.74
N ALA A 34 -3.61 3.94 -4.16
CA ALA A 34 -2.44 4.24 -3.34
C ALA A 34 -2.46 5.71 -2.91
N ILE A 35 -2.05 5.96 -1.67
CA ILE A 35 -2.05 7.29 -1.06
C ILE A 35 -0.68 7.53 -0.43
N MET A 36 -0.08 8.67 -0.75
CA MET A 36 1.21 9.09 -0.21
C MET A 36 0.97 10.07 0.95
N PRO A 37 1.27 9.67 2.21
CA PRO A 37 0.87 10.43 3.39
C PRO A 37 1.97 11.32 3.99
N ASN A 38 3.20 11.29 3.46
CA ASN A 38 4.34 11.96 4.08
C ASN A 38 4.34 13.48 3.85
N ASP A 39 4.90 14.22 4.81
CA ASP A 39 5.15 15.65 4.68
C ASP A 39 6.24 15.89 3.62
N VAL A 40 5.84 16.44 2.48
CA VAL A 40 6.75 16.69 1.35
C VAL A 40 7.66 17.89 1.57
N ASN A 41 7.34 18.77 2.50
CA ASN A 41 8.19 19.90 2.82
C ASN A 41 9.49 19.44 3.52
N LYS A 42 9.38 18.44 4.37
CA LYS A 42 10.53 17.82 5.03
C LYS A 42 11.17 16.71 4.20
N TYR A 43 10.38 16.05 3.37
CA TYR A 43 10.80 14.90 2.57
C TYR A 43 10.46 15.14 1.10
N PRO A 44 11.23 16.02 0.41
CA PRO A 44 10.95 16.35 -1.00
C PRO A 44 11.09 15.15 -1.95
N GLU A 45 11.71 14.07 -1.51
CA GLU A 45 11.73 12.79 -2.25
C GLU A 45 10.32 12.27 -2.52
N ASP A 46 9.36 12.64 -1.69
CA ASP A 46 7.95 12.25 -1.82
C ASP A 46 7.07 13.33 -2.45
N SER A 47 7.68 14.30 -3.15
CA SER A 47 6.93 15.34 -3.86
C SER A 47 5.98 14.75 -4.91
N PHE A 48 4.98 15.52 -5.28
CA PHE A 48 4.01 15.12 -6.32
C PHE A 48 4.72 14.79 -7.64
N GLU A 49 5.72 15.57 -8.03
CA GLU A 49 6.52 15.30 -9.22
C GLU A 49 7.23 13.94 -9.12
N ASN A 50 7.85 13.67 -7.98
CA ASN A 50 8.50 12.38 -7.74
C ASN A 50 7.50 11.23 -7.65
N MET A 51 6.28 11.47 -7.20
CA MET A 51 5.21 10.46 -7.25
C MET A 51 4.86 10.09 -8.68
N ILE A 52 4.77 11.07 -9.59
CA ILE A 52 4.52 10.82 -11.02
C ILE A 52 5.63 9.94 -11.60
N ASN A 53 6.87 10.26 -11.31
CA ASN A 53 8.04 9.51 -11.79
C ASN A 53 8.06 8.08 -11.22
N PHE A 54 7.77 7.95 -9.94
CA PHE A 54 7.71 6.64 -9.26
C PHE A 54 6.61 5.75 -9.85
N ALA A 55 5.43 6.32 -10.09
CA ALA A 55 4.31 5.59 -10.69
C ALA A 55 4.64 5.12 -12.12
N LYS A 56 5.29 5.97 -12.92
CA LYS A 56 5.71 5.61 -14.29
C LYS A 56 6.78 4.51 -14.26
N LYS A 57 7.81 4.68 -13.45
CA LYS A 57 8.90 3.72 -13.32
C LYS A 57 8.39 2.33 -12.93
N ASN A 58 7.43 2.27 -12.02
CA ASN A 58 6.91 1.02 -11.49
C ASN A 58 5.62 0.55 -12.19
N LYS A 59 5.22 1.23 -13.26
CA LYS A 59 4.08 0.84 -14.11
C LYS A 59 2.77 0.72 -13.33
N PHE A 60 2.47 1.70 -12.49
CA PHE A 60 1.22 1.73 -11.73
C PHE A 60 0.02 1.72 -12.67
N THR A 61 -0.96 0.87 -12.37
CA THR A 61 -2.24 0.77 -13.08
C THR A 61 -3.40 1.31 -12.24
N PHE A 62 -3.10 1.91 -11.12
CA PHE A 62 -4.04 2.43 -10.13
C PHE A 62 -3.71 3.88 -9.78
N PRO A 63 -4.68 4.66 -9.26
CA PRO A 63 -4.42 6.02 -8.81
C PRO A 63 -3.38 6.08 -7.68
N TYR A 64 -2.50 7.06 -7.75
CA TYR A 64 -1.54 7.39 -6.71
C TYR A 64 -1.77 8.83 -6.27
N LEU A 65 -2.37 9.01 -5.10
CA LEU A 65 -2.88 10.28 -4.59
C LEU A 65 -1.98 10.83 -3.50
N ILE A 66 -1.90 12.16 -3.41
CA ILE A 66 -1.22 12.82 -2.30
C ILE A 66 -2.23 13.22 -1.22
N ASP A 67 -1.92 12.88 0.03
CA ASP A 67 -2.69 13.27 1.22
C ASP A 67 -2.04 14.51 1.84
N SER A 68 -2.24 15.68 1.22
CA SER A 68 -1.48 16.91 1.52
C SER A 68 -1.58 17.37 2.98
N ASN A 69 -2.77 17.24 3.56
CA ASN A 69 -3.02 17.63 4.95
C ASN A 69 -2.95 16.45 5.93
N GLN A 70 -2.63 15.26 5.43
CA GLN A 70 -2.49 14.03 6.20
C GLN A 70 -3.76 13.57 6.94
N GLU A 71 -4.90 14.12 6.57
CA GLU A 71 -6.19 13.78 7.20
C GLU A 71 -6.62 12.35 6.89
N VAL A 72 -6.44 11.91 5.64
CA VAL A 72 -6.86 10.56 5.23
C VAL A 72 -6.06 9.50 5.99
N ALA A 73 -4.74 9.67 6.08
CA ALA A 73 -3.90 8.74 6.85
C ALA A 73 -4.31 8.69 8.32
N LYS A 74 -4.63 9.84 8.92
CA LYS A 74 -5.09 9.91 10.31
C LYS A 74 -6.43 9.21 10.51
N GLU A 75 -7.38 9.44 9.61
CA GLU A 75 -8.72 8.80 9.66
C GLU A 75 -8.63 7.27 9.56
N TYR A 76 -7.72 6.75 8.72
CA TYR A 76 -7.47 5.32 8.62
C TYR A 76 -6.69 4.76 9.81
N GLY A 77 -6.05 5.59 10.60
CA GLY A 77 -5.11 5.15 11.64
C GLY A 77 -3.85 4.53 11.04
N ALA A 78 -3.45 4.98 9.83
CA ALA A 78 -2.24 4.51 9.20
C ALA A 78 -1.01 4.98 9.98
N VAL A 79 0.00 4.13 10.12
CA VAL A 79 1.18 4.41 10.95
C VAL A 79 2.50 4.29 10.21
N CYS A 80 2.52 3.58 9.09
CA CYS A 80 3.75 3.33 8.33
C CYS A 80 3.48 3.23 6.84
N THR A 81 4.54 3.17 6.06
CA THR A 81 4.51 2.83 4.64
C THR A 81 5.43 1.65 4.38
N PRO A 82 4.96 0.58 3.72
CA PRO A 82 3.57 0.35 3.28
C PRO A 82 2.64 0.01 4.44
N ASP A 83 1.41 0.49 4.41
CA ASP A 83 0.34 0.07 5.32
C ASP A 83 -0.88 -0.21 4.46
N LEU A 84 -1.39 -1.45 4.50
CA LEU A 84 -2.36 -1.94 3.55
C LEU A 84 -3.71 -2.20 4.22
N PHE A 85 -4.77 -1.72 3.58
CA PHE A 85 -6.14 -1.83 4.07
C PHE A 85 -6.99 -2.44 2.96
N GLY A 86 -7.68 -3.54 3.26
CA GLY A 86 -8.53 -4.24 2.32
C GLY A 86 -10.00 -4.23 2.76
N PHE A 87 -10.88 -3.90 1.82
CA PHE A 87 -12.32 -3.79 2.07
C PHE A 87 -13.08 -4.82 1.24
N ASN A 88 -14.24 -5.29 1.76
CA ASN A 88 -15.15 -6.08 0.97
C ASN A 88 -16.03 -5.19 0.06
N ALA A 89 -16.95 -5.80 -0.69
CA ALA A 89 -17.85 -5.08 -1.61
C ALA A 89 -18.79 -4.10 -0.88
N ASP A 90 -19.06 -4.31 0.39
CA ASP A 90 -19.87 -3.42 1.23
C ASP A 90 -19.03 -2.31 1.87
N LEU A 91 -17.77 -2.15 1.48
CA LEU A 91 -16.83 -1.17 2.00
C LEU A 91 -16.54 -1.34 3.50
N LYS A 92 -16.61 -2.56 3.99
CA LYS A 92 -16.21 -2.90 5.36
C LYS A 92 -14.77 -3.35 5.38
N LEU A 93 -13.98 -2.81 6.31
CA LEU A 93 -12.57 -3.19 6.48
C LEU A 93 -12.48 -4.66 6.91
N ARG A 94 -11.76 -5.46 6.12
CA ARG A 94 -11.60 -6.90 6.36
C ARG A 94 -10.14 -7.33 6.47
N TYR A 95 -9.22 -6.52 5.98
CA TYR A 95 -7.78 -6.79 6.07
C TYR A 95 -7.05 -5.52 6.40
N ARG A 96 -6.13 -5.62 7.36
CA ARG A 96 -5.09 -4.63 7.60
C ARG A 96 -3.79 -5.35 7.89
N GLY A 97 -2.74 -5.04 7.14
CA GLY A 97 -1.47 -5.70 7.39
C GLY A 97 -0.43 -5.48 6.31
N ARG A 98 0.53 -6.37 6.30
CA ARG A 98 1.69 -6.33 5.41
C ARG A 98 1.38 -6.87 4.03
N PHE A 99 2.27 -6.56 3.07
CA PHE A 99 2.24 -7.18 1.75
C PHE A 99 2.71 -8.64 1.82
N ASN A 100 3.94 -8.84 2.29
CA ASN A 100 4.55 -10.15 2.53
C ASN A 100 5.63 -10.01 3.61
N ASN A 101 6.50 -11.00 3.75
CA ASN A 101 7.57 -10.98 4.75
C ASN A 101 8.84 -10.22 4.31
N ALA A 102 8.86 -9.63 3.13
CA ALA A 102 10.00 -8.83 2.67
C ALA A 102 10.15 -7.58 3.54
N LYS A 103 11.40 -7.22 3.80
CA LYS A 103 11.75 -6.00 4.54
C LYS A 103 12.33 -4.97 3.57
N LYS A 104 13.65 -4.78 3.56
CA LYS A 104 14.34 -3.79 2.70
C LYS A 104 14.89 -4.38 1.42
N GLU A 105 14.90 -5.70 1.28
CA GLU A 105 15.42 -6.40 0.12
C GLU A 105 14.31 -7.05 -0.67
N LYS A 106 14.38 -6.91 -2.00
CA LYS A 106 13.40 -7.52 -2.90
C LYS A 106 13.51 -9.04 -2.85
N VAL A 107 12.37 -9.72 -2.76
CA VAL A 107 12.30 -11.17 -2.88
C VAL A 107 12.64 -11.57 -4.31
N GLN A 108 13.65 -12.44 -4.48
CA GLN A 108 14.02 -12.98 -5.78
C GLN A 108 13.06 -14.11 -6.19
N ASN A 109 12.85 -14.25 -7.50
CA ASN A 109 11.97 -15.31 -8.05
C ASN A 109 10.57 -15.28 -7.44
N TYR A 110 10.01 -14.08 -7.30
CA TYR A 110 8.71 -13.87 -6.70
C TYR A 110 7.60 -14.54 -7.52
N GLU A 111 6.80 -15.36 -6.86
CA GLU A 111 5.59 -15.94 -7.45
C GLU A 111 4.42 -14.95 -7.34
N ILE A 112 3.89 -14.50 -8.48
CA ILE A 112 2.76 -13.58 -8.51
C ILE A 112 1.55 -14.21 -7.82
N GLY A 113 0.93 -13.48 -6.89
CA GLY A 113 -0.21 -13.96 -6.12
C GLY A 113 0.17 -14.68 -4.84
N SER A 114 1.45 -14.75 -4.48
CA SER A 114 1.89 -15.43 -3.25
C SER A 114 1.89 -14.54 -2.01
N SER A 115 1.64 -13.22 -2.14
CA SER A 115 1.68 -12.31 -0.99
C SER A 115 0.53 -12.56 0.00
N ASP A 116 0.76 -12.15 1.25
CA ASP A 116 -0.29 -12.15 2.27
C ASP A 116 -1.47 -11.27 1.84
N LEU A 117 -1.18 -10.11 1.23
CA LEU A 117 -2.22 -9.23 0.68
C LEU A 117 -3.06 -9.93 -0.38
N PHE A 118 -2.42 -10.58 -1.35
CA PHE A 118 -3.13 -11.26 -2.44
C PHE A 118 -4.06 -12.34 -1.90
N GLN A 119 -3.53 -13.21 -1.04
CA GLN A 119 -4.31 -14.31 -0.46
C GLN A 119 -5.47 -13.79 0.39
N ALA A 120 -5.26 -12.72 1.14
CA ALA A 120 -6.30 -12.06 1.93
C ALA A 120 -7.40 -11.49 1.04
N MET A 121 -7.05 -10.74 0.01
CA MET A 121 -8.04 -10.10 -0.87
C MET A 121 -8.80 -11.12 -1.73
N LYS A 122 -8.13 -12.19 -2.15
CA LYS A 122 -8.78 -13.33 -2.80
C LYS A 122 -9.85 -13.96 -1.90
N PHE A 123 -9.52 -14.19 -0.65
CA PHE A 123 -10.45 -14.73 0.34
C PHE A 123 -11.63 -13.79 0.59
N ILE A 124 -11.35 -12.49 0.75
CA ILE A 124 -12.40 -11.46 0.97
C ILE A 124 -13.33 -11.36 -0.26
N ALA A 125 -12.76 -11.39 -1.47
CA ALA A 125 -13.56 -11.35 -2.71
C ALA A 125 -14.53 -12.53 -2.79
N LYS A 126 -14.16 -13.69 -2.28
CA LYS A 126 -14.98 -14.91 -2.32
C LYS A 126 -15.99 -15.01 -1.16
N THR A 127 -15.66 -14.49 0.01
CA THR A 127 -16.43 -14.74 1.25
C THR A 127 -17.03 -13.50 1.90
N SER A 128 -16.55 -12.30 1.54
CA SER A 128 -16.81 -11.01 2.22
C SER A 128 -16.33 -10.96 3.67
N ASN A 129 -15.65 -11.98 4.15
CA ASN A 129 -15.21 -12.13 5.53
C ASN A 129 -13.71 -11.84 5.68
N PRO A 130 -13.27 -11.37 6.88
CA PRO A 130 -11.84 -11.19 7.13
C PRO A 130 -11.13 -12.54 7.21
N PRO A 131 -9.90 -12.65 6.67
CA PRO A 131 -9.07 -13.83 6.93
C PRO A 131 -8.67 -13.89 8.41
N ILE A 132 -8.48 -15.10 8.91
CA ILE A 132 -8.20 -15.33 10.34
C ILE A 132 -6.81 -14.80 10.72
N ASP A 133 -5.79 -15.06 9.88
CA ASP A 133 -4.42 -14.70 10.17
C ASP A 133 -4.03 -13.42 9.41
N GLN A 134 -3.85 -12.33 10.17
CA GLN A 134 -3.45 -11.03 9.61
C GLN A 134 -2.18 -10.56 10.31
N LYS A 135 -1.10 -10.45 9.55
CA LYS A 135 0.20 -10.03 10.07
C LYS A 135 0.40 -8.53 9.90
N SER A 136 0.90 -7.88 10.95
CA SER A 136 1.10 -6.43 10.98
C SER A 136 1.97 -5.93 9.84
N SER A 137 1.69 -4.71 9.37
CA SER A 137 2.50 -4.01 8.39
C SER A 137 3.95 -3.85 8.86
N ILE A 138 4.87 -3.94 7.92
CA ILE A 138 6.30 -3.73 8.13
C ILE A 138 6.71 -2.56 7.26
N GLY A 139 7.23 -1.48 7.88
CA GLY A 139 7.58 -0.30 7.10
C GLY A 139 8.21 0.82 7.92
N CYS A 140 8.49 1.91 7.23
CA CYS A 140 8.96 3.14 7.86
C CYS A 140 7.76 3.92 8.40
N SER A 141 7.96 4.61 9.54
CA SER A 141 6.91 5.47 10.09
C SER A 141 6.50 6.56 9.10
N ILE A 142 5.22 6.91 9.10
CA ILE A 142 4.72 8.06 8.34
C ILE A 142 5.38 9.33 8.88
N LYS A 143 5.79 10.21 7.96
CA LYS A 143 6.46 11.46 8.28
C LYS A 143 5.42 12.55 8.44
N TRP A 144 4.99 12.74 9.69
CA TRP A 144 3.96 13.73 10.02
C TRP A 144 4.52 15.16 9.98
N SER A 145 3.73 16.07 9.48
CA SER A 145 4.02 17.49 9.65
C SER A 145 3.84 17.88 11.11
N ASN A 146 4.71 18.74 11.61
CA ASN A 146 4.48 19.30 12.93
C ASN A 146 3.30 20.27 12.85
N SER A 147 2.12 19.83 13.24
CA SER A 147 1.04 20.75 13.49
C SER A 147 1.38 21.52 14.76
N THR A 148 2.04 22.65 14.61
CA THR A 148 2.08 23.67 15.65
C THR A 148 0.75 24.38 15.65
N GLY A 149 0.01 24.20 16.61
CA GLY A 149 -1.18 25.00 16.79
C GLY A 149 -2.34 24.45 17.15
#